data_fbb6935222594f11791468da911296b7
#
_entry.id   fbb6935222594f11791468da911296b7
#
_cell.length_a   1.000
_cell.length_b   1.000
_cell.length_c   1.000
_cell.angle_alpha   90.00
_cell.angle_beta   90.00
_cell.angle_gamma   90.00
#
_symmetry.space_group_name_H-M   'P 1'
#
loop_
_entity.id
_entity.type
_entity.pdbx_description
1 polymer ?
#
loop_
_entity_poly.entity_id
_entity_poly.type
_entity_poly.pdbx_seq_one_letter_code
_entity_poly.pdbx_strand_id
1 'polypeptide(L)'
;MAAETNLIKKEDLVRAREIEFVTLFGESIKKLVEALGVTRKIPKQAGYTLKTYKAKGTLQDGTVAEGDLIPLSKYQTEAVSYAEIVLKKWRKATSAEAIIEKGYDQAVQMTTDRMLKDVQKGIRTDFFTFLATGTGEATGATFQAALAQAWGQLQVLFEDDSIEAIYFMNPLDVADYLATAQITTQTAFGMTY
;
A
#
# COMPACT_ATOMS: atom_id res chain seq x y z
N MET A 1 16.47 -21.71 -48.43
CA MET A 1 15.02 -21.76 -48.64
C MET A 1 14.40 -20.55 -47.97
N ALA A 2 13.68 -19.69 -48.70
CA ALA A 2 12.97 -18.58 -48.10
C ALA A 2 11.79 -19.15 -47.30
N ALA A 3 11.56 -18.62 -46.09
CA ALA A 3 10.44 -19.01 -45.25
C ALA A 3 9.13 -18.62 -45.95
N GLU A 4 8.11 -19.48 -45.90
CA GLU A 4 6.80 -19.21 -46.44
C GLU A 4 6.19 -17.92 -45.89
N THR A 5 5.66 -17.07 -46.78
CA THR A 5 4.90 -15.87 -46.41
C THR A 5 3.57 -16.32 -45.81
N ASN A 6 3.32 -15.92 -44.55
CA ASN A 6 2.15 -16.26 -43.72
C ASN A 6 2.38 -17.42 -42.72
N LEU A 7 3.61 -17.82 -42.50
CA LEU A 7 3.92 -18.72 -41.36
C LEU A 7 3.74 -17.91 -40.06
N ILE A 8 2.88 -18.41 -39.17
CA ILE A 8 2.75 -17.83 -37.82
C ILE A 8 4.09 -18.00 -37.12
N LYS A 9 4.81 -16.88 -37.00
CA LYS A 9 6.11 -16.84 -36.36
C LYS A 9 5.93 -16.77 -34.85
N LYS A 10 6.93 -17.27 -34.13
CA LYS A 10 7.01 -17.23 -32.67
C LYS A 10 6.76 -15.84 -32.06
N GLU A 11 7.06 -14.79 -32.80
CA GLU A 11 6.85 -13.38 -32.42
C GLU A 11 5.36 -13.01 -32.33
N ASP A 12 4.52 -13.59 -33.17
CA ASP A 12 3.07 -13.33 -33.18
C ASP A 12 2.38 -13.99 -31.97
N LEU A 13 2.86 -15.12 -31.54
CA LEU A 13 2.38 -15.79 -30.31
C LEU A 13 2.86 -15.11 -29.02
N VAL A 14 4.02 -14.45 -29.06
CA VAL A 14 4.57 -13.71 -27.90
C VAL A 14 3.70 -12.49 -27.57
N ARG A 15 3.21 -11.77 -28.56
CA ARG A 15 2.33 -10.60 -28.34
C ARG A 15 1.01 -10.97 -27.69
N ALA A 16 0.37 -12.02 -28.11
CA ALA A 16 -0.88 -12.49 -27.49
C ALA A 16 -0.68 -12.86 -26.02
N ARG A 17 0.46 -13.46 -25.68
CA ARG A 17 0.79 -13.84 -24.29
C ARG A 17 1.13 -12.66 -23.41
N GLU A 18 1.79 -11.64 -23.94
CA GLU A 18 2.03 -10.39 -23.20
C GLU A 18 0.74 -9.70 -22.79
N ILE A 19 -0.25 -9.65 -23.69
CA ILE A 19 -1.57 -9.08 -23.42
C ILE A 19 -2.32 -9.89 -22.36
N GLU A 20 -2.28 -11.22 -22.45
CA GLU A 20 -2.92 -12.11 -21.49
C GLU A 20 -2.29 -11.94 -20.07
N PHE A 21 -0.97 -11.85 -19.99
CA PHE A 21 -0.27 -11.61 -18.73
C PHE A 21 -0.67 -10.27 -18.10
N VAL A 22 -0.77 -9.20 -18.88
CA VAL A 22 -1.19 -7.86 -18.40
C VAL A 22 -2.62 -7.91 -17.86
N THR A 23 -3.51 -8.65 -18.48
CA THR A 23 -4.89 -8.82 -18.00
C THR A 23 -4.93 -9.57 -16.67
N LEU A 24 -4.26 -10.71 -16.58
CA LEU A 24 -4.15 -11.50 -15.34
C LEU A 24 -3.49 -10.69 -14.20
N PHE A 25 -2.47 -9.91 -14.51
CA PHE A 25 -1.81 -9.02 -13.56
C PHE A 25 -2.77 -7.96 -13.04
N GLY A 26 -3.52 -7.31 -13.93
CA GLY A 26 -4.51 -6.29 -13.58
C GLY A 26 -5.61 -6.82 -12.64
N GLU A 27 -6.14 -8.00 -12.90
CA GLU A 27 -7.13 -8.65 -12.04
C GLU A 27 -6.55 -9.02 -10.67
N SER A 28 -5.32 -9.49 -10.64
CA SER A 28 -4.64 -9.88 -9.42
C SER A 28 -4.32 -8.69 -8.52
N ILE A 29 -3.90 -7.56 -9.10
CA ILE A 29 -3.69 -6.30 -8.37
C ILE A 29 -5.01 -5.78 -7.80
N LYS A 30 -6.10 -5.87 -8.56
CA LYS A 30 -7.42 -5.48 -8.08
C LYS A 30 -7.81 -6.25 -6.82
N LYS A 31 -7.64 -7.57 -6.81
CA LYS A 31 -7.87 -8.41 -5.64
C LYS A 31 -6.98 -8.05 -4.44
N LEU A 32 -5.71 -7.73 -4.68
CA LEU A 32 -4.80 -7.28 -3.63
C LEU A 32 -5.27 -5.98 -2.99
N VAL A 33 -5.71 -5.02 -3.79
CA VAL A 33 -6.23 -3.73 -3.28
C VAL A 33 -7.56 -3.90 -2.56
N GLU A 34 -8.42 -4.81 -3.02
CA GLU A 34 -9.66 -5.18 -2.32
C GLU A 34 -9.36 -5.83 -0.97
N ALA A 35 -8.36 -6.72 -0.91
CA ALA A 35 -7.92 -7.35 0.34
C ALA A 35 -7.31 -6.34 1.34
N LEU A 36 -6.64 -5.31 0.87
CA LEU A 36 -6.13 -4.22 1.71
C LEU A 36 -7.25 -3.31 2.23
N GLY A 37 -8.42 -3.24 1.55
CA GLY A 37 -9.68 -2.62 2.00
C GLY A 37 -9.67 -1.12 2.34
N VAL A 38 -8.50 -0.57 2.56
CA VAL A 38 -8.23 0.71 3.22
C VAL A 38 -7.72 1.78 2.25
N THR A 39 -7.28 1.36 1.07
CA THR A 39 -6.57 2.26 0.17
C THR A 39 -7.48 2.87 -0.88
N ARG A 40 -7.51 4.20 -0.93
CA ARG A 40 -8.14 4.94 -2.03
C ARG A 40 -7.29 4.82 -3.28
N LYS A 41 -7.87 4.34 -4.38
CA LYS A 41 -7.22 4.30 -5.69
C LYS A 41 -7.28 5.67 -6.36
N ILE A 42 -6.13 6.22 -6.70
CA ILE A 42 -6.03 7.45 -7.49
C ILE A 42 -5.24 7.11 -8.75
N PRO A 43 -5.90 6.92 -9.91
CA PRO A 43 -5.19 6.67 -11.15
C PRO A 43 -4.38 7.91 -11.54
N LYS A 44 -3.09 7.73 -11.73
CA LYS A 44 -2.14 8.78 -12.17
C LYS A 44 -1.19 8.20 -13.21
N GLN A 45 -0.73 9.04 -14.11
CA GLN A 45 0.30 8.66 -15.08
C GLN A 45 1.69 8.72 -14.44
N ALA A 46 2.65 7.98 -15.01
CA ALA A 46 4.05 8.08 -14.61
C ALA A 46 4.59 9.49 -14.89
N GLY A 47 5.50 9.95 -14.04
CA GLY A 47 6.03 11.32 -14.08
C GLY A 47 5.20 12.35 -13.31
N TYR A 48 4.03 11.99 -12.80
CA TYR A 48 3.26 12.88 -11.92
C TYR A 48 3.82 12.85 -10.49
N THR A 49 3.96 14.04 -9.91
CA THR A 49 4.25 14.19 -8.48
C THR A 49 2.95 14.38 -7.72
N LEU A 50 2.70 13.55 -6.72
CA LEU A 50 1.58 13.75 -5.81
C LEU A 50 1.90 14.91 -4.88
N LYS A 51 1.01 15.91 -4.81
CA LYS A 51 1.12 17.07 -3.93
C LYS A 51 -0.12 17.16 -3.04
N THR A 52 0.09 17.43 -1.77
CA THR A 52 -0.96 17.80 -0.83
C THR A 52 -0.65 19.15 -0.24
N TYR A 53 -1.66 19.85 0.24
CA TYR A 53 -1.51 21.15 0.87
C TYR A 53 -1.86 21.01 2.33
N LYS A 54 -1.00 21.54 3.20
CA LYS A 54 -1.28 21.67 4.63
C LYS A 54 -1.41 23.15 4.98
N ALA A 55 -2.40 23.46 5.81
CA ALA A 55 -2.50 24.78 6.42
C ALA A 55 -1.55 24.83 7.62
N LYS A 56 -0.75 25.90 7.70
CA LYS A 56 0.15 26.18 8.82
C LYS A 56 -0.07 27.61 9.26
N GLY A 57 -0.23 27.80 10.54
CA GLY A 57 -0.47 29.15 11.06
C GLY A 57 -0.36 29.20 12.57
N THR A 58 -0.37 30.38 13.09
CA THR A 58 -0.35 30.63 14.52
C THR A 58 -1.56 31.50 14.86
N LEU A 59 -2.40 31.01 15.76
CA LEU A 59 -3.45 31.76 16.37
C LEU A 59 -2.82 32.73 17.39
N GLN A 60 -3.12 34.01 17.27
CA GLN A 60 -2.69 35.01 18.23
C GLN A 60 -3.62 35.02 19.44
N ASP A 61 -3.11 35.50 20.59
CA ASP A 61 -3.92 35.63 21.78
C ASP A 61 -5.07 36.65 21.54
N GLY A 62 -6.28 36.19 21.82
CA GLY A 62 -7.48 37.00 21.70
C GLY A 62 -7.82 37.80 23.00
N THR A 63 -7.02 37.65 24.04
CA THR A 63 -7.23 38.36 25.33
C THR A 63 -6.67 39.77 25.21
N VAL A 64 -7.49 40.72 24.79
CA VAL A 64 -7.11 42.13 24.64
C VAL A 64 -7.98 42.99 25.54
N ALA A 65 -7.41 44.07 26.07
CA ALA A 65 -8.15 45.04 26.86
C ALA A 65 -9.09 45.89 25.99
N GLU A 66 -10.10 46.49 26.59
CA GLU A 66 -11.04 47.36 25.89
C GLU A 66 -10.29 48.55 25.27
N GLY A 67 -10.42 48.70 23.95
CA GLY A 67 -9.76 49.75 23.18
C GLY A 67 -8.41 49.35 22.56
N ASP A 68 -7.88 48.17 22.86
CA ASP A 68 -6.66 47.68 22.28
C ASP A 68 -6.88 47.03 20.91
N LEU A 69 -5.83 47.04 20.09
CA LEU A 69 -5.86 46.44 18.76
C LEU A 69 -5.75 44.93 18.86
N ILE A 70 -6.73 44.20 18.30
CA ILE A 70 -6.71 42.73 18.23
C ILE A 70 -5.61 42.27 17.27
N PRO A 71 -4.63 41.45 17.71
CA PRO A 71 -3.56 40.96 16.84
C PRO A 71 -4.06 40.03 15.74
N LEU A 72 -3.52 40.18 14.54
CA LEU A 72 -3.89 39.35 13.37
C LEU A 72 -3.25 37.97 13.44
N SER A 73 -4.07 36.95 13.41
CA SER A 73 -3.62 35.56 13.20
C SER A 73 -3.32 35.33 11.73
N LYS A 74 -2.15 34.75 11.43
CA LYS A 74 -1.70 34.45 10.06
C LYS A 74 -1.70 32.98 9.80
N TYR A 75 -2.42 32.57 8.76
CA TYR A 75 -2.40 31.20 8.22
C TYR A 75 -1.93 31.22 6.78
N GLN A 76 -1.12 30.24 6.42
CA GLN A 76 -0.63 30.05 5.07
C GLN A 76 -0.68 28.58 4.67
N THR A 77 -0.80 28.30 3.38
CA THR A 77 -0.80 26.95 2.86
C THR A 77 0.61 26.59 2.40
N GLU A 78 1.07 25.44 2.85
CA GLU A 78 2.34 24.83 2.45
C GLU A 78 2.08 23.60 1.59
N ALA A 79 2.74 23.51 0.44
CA ALA A 79 2.64 22.36 -0.43
C ALA A 79 3.60 21.25 0.06
N VAL A 80 3.05 20.10 0.39
CA VAL A 80 3.84 18.89 0.67
C VAL A 80 3.92 18.05 -0.59
N SER A 81 5.13 17.92 -1.14
CA SER A 81 5.38 17.09 -2.32
C SER A 81 5.83 15.70 -1.88
N TYR A 82 5.17 14.66 -2.42
CA TYR A 82 5.60 13.28 -2.29
C TYR A 82 6.53 12.91 -3.46
N ALA A 83 7.13 11.72 -3.40
CA ALA A 83 7.98 11.22 -4.47
C ALA A 83 7.24 11.14 -5.81
N GLU A 84 7.97 11.32 -6.88
CA GLU A 84 7.46 11.14 -8.24
C GLU A 84 7.03 9.69 -8.49
N ILE A 85 5.95 9.53 -9.26
CA ILE A 85 5.44 8.21 -9.63
C ILE A 85 6.34 7.62 -10.72
N VAL A 86 7.12 6.61 -10.37
CA VAL A 86 8.05 5.91 -11.26
C VAL A 86 7.46 4.58 -11.70
N LEU A 87 7.61 4.26 -12.99
CA LEU A 87 7.23 2.97 -13.55
C LEU A 87 8.20 1.88 -13.14
N LYS A 88 7.72 0.83 -12.46
CA LYS A 88 8.43 -0.42 -12.28
C LYS A 88 8.11 -1.36 -13.44
N LYS A 89 9.13 -1.92 -14.07
CA LYS A 89 8.99 -2.81 -15.23
C LYS A 89 9.62 -4.16 -14.93
N TRP A 90 8.91 -5.22 -15.26
CA TRP A 90 9.40 -6.59 -15.13
C TRP A 90 9.37 -7.29 -16.47
N ARG A 91 10.33 -8.13 -16.73
CA ARG A 91 10.43 -8.92 -17.95
C ARG A 91 10.72 -10.38 -17.63
N LYS A 92 10.03 -11.28 -18.32
CA LYS A 92 10.27 -12.72 -18.31
C LYS A 92 10.36 -13.20 -19.75
N ALA A 93 11.29 -14.08 -20.03
CA ALA A 93 11.41 -14.76 -21.32
C ALA A 93 11.51 -16.25 -21.07
N THR A 94 10.85 -17.05 -21.91
CA THR A 94 10.91 -18.51 -21.89
C THR A 94 11.39 -18.97 -23.28
N SER A 95 12.41 -19.81 -23.34
CA SER A 95 12.94 -20.32 -24.60
C SER A 95 11.99 -21.36 -25.21
N ALA A 96 12.02 -21.49 -26.54
CA ALA A 96 11.24 -22.51 -27.23
C ALA A 96 11.69 -23.94 -26.83
N GLU A 97 12.97 -24.12 -26.62
CA GLU A 97 13.55 -25.38 -26.17
C GLU A 97 12.99 -25.82 -24.81
N ALA A 98 12.89 -24.89 -23.84
CA ALA A 98 12.28 -25.16 -22.54
C ALA A 98 10.81 -25.56 -22.66
N ILE A 99 10.06 -24.97 -23.59
CA ILE A 99 8.66 -25.32 -23.85
C ILE A 99 8.54 -26.71 -24.47
N ILE A 100 9.42 -27.03 -25.40
CA ILE A 100 9.44 -28.37 -26.06
C ILE A 100 9.85 -29.44 -25.08
N GLU A 101 10.88 -29.21 -24.26
CA GLU A 101 11.45 -30.20 -23.35
C GLU A 101 10.59 -30.44 -22.10
N LYS A 102 10.04 -29.39 -21.48
CA LYS A 102 9.32 -29.45 -20.20
C LYS A 102 7.81 -29.28 -20.32
N GLY A 103 7.31 -28.95 -21.50
CA GLY A 103 5.89 -28.65 -21.76
C GLY A 103 5.50 -27.20 -21.43
N TYR A 104 4.42 -26.76 -22.07
CA TYR A 104 3.92 -25.39 -21.96
C TYR A 104 3.54 -25.02 -20.53
N ASP A 105 2.81 -25.89 -19.84
CA ASP A 105 2.27 -25.61 -18.52
C ASP A 105 3.38 -25.36 -17.50
N GLN A 106 4.42 -26.18 -17.49
CA GLN A 106 5.55 -26.00 -16.58
C GLN A 106 6.43 -24.81 -16.96
N ALA A 107 6.76 -24.67 -18.24
CA ALA A 107 7.70 -23.64 -18.69
C ALA A 107 7.11 -22.24 -18.70
N VAL A 108 5.80 -22.11 -18.91
CA VAL A 108 5.13 -20.80 -19.07
C VAL A 108 4.14 -20.52 -17.95
N GLN A 109 3.12 -21.34 -17.73
CA GLN A 109 2.04 -21.02 -16.77
C GLN A 109 2.56 -21.01 -15.33
N MET A 110 3.17 -22.09 -14.85
CA MET A 110 3.66 -22.13 -13.46
C MET A 110 4.66 -21.03 -13.16
N THR A 111 5.55 -20.72 -14.12
CA THR A 111 6.53 -19.66 -13.93
C THR A 111 5.90 -18.26 -14.02
N THR A 112 4.81 -18.09 -14.78
CA THR A 112 4.03 -16.86 -14.84
C THR A 112 3.28 -16.62 -13.53
N ASP A 113 2.63 -17.64 -12.99
CA ASP A 113 1.93 -17.58 -11.69
C ASP A 113 2.90 -17.26 -10.55
N ARG A 114 4.09 -17.83 -10.61
CA ARG A 114 5.13 -17.52 -9.63
C ARG A 114 5.58 -16.07 -9.73
N MET A 115 5.87 -15.58 -10.92
CA MET A 115 6.24 -14.19 -11.17
C MET A 115 5.15 -13.24 -10.68
N LEU A 116 3.86 -13.56 -10.92
CA LEU A 116 2.73 -12.78 -10.45
C LEU A 116 2.71 -12.67 -8.92
N LYS A 117 2.89 -13.80 -8.22
CA LYS A 117 2.98 -13.82 -6.74
C LYS A 117 4.16 -13.00 -6.22
N ASP A 118 5.31 -13.05 -6.89
CA ASP A 118 6.50 -12.30 -6.48
C ASP A 118 6.30 -10.79 -6.69
N VAL A 119 5.64 -10.36 -7.78
CA VAL A 119 5.28 -8.96 -8.00
C VAL A 119 4.27 -8.48 -6.95
N GLN A 120 3.24 -9.28 -6.62
CA GLN A 120 2.29 -8.96 -5.56
C GLN A 120 2.98 -8.83 -4.20
N LYS A 121 3.91 -9.74 -3.89
CA LYS A 121 4.72 -9.65 -2.68
C LYS A 121 5.54 -8.35 -2.65
N GLY A 122 6.14 -7.97 -3.78
CA GLY A 122 6.87 -6.71 -3.93
C GLY A 122 6.00 -5.48 -3.64
N ILE A 123 4.79 -5.43 -4.19
CA ILE A 123 3.84 -4.32 -3.96
C ILE A 123 3.45 -4.24 -2.48
N ARG A 124 3.18 -5.38 -1.83
CA ARG A 124 2.90 -5.40 -0.38
C ARG A 124 4.08 -4.90 0.43
N THR A 125 5.27 -5.34 0.09
CA THR A 125 6.50 -4.88 0.77
C THR A 125 6.68 -3.37 0.62
N ASP A 126 6.52 -2.84 -0.58
CA ASP A 126 6.60 -1.39 -0.85
C ASP A 126 5.55 -0.61 -0.02
N PHE A 127 4.32 -1.13 0.06
CA PHE A 127 3.25 -0.53 0.85
C PHE A 127 3.60 -0.47 2.34
N PHE A 128 4.03 -1.57 2.94
CA PHE A 128 4.42 -1.59 4.35
C PHE A 128 5.69 -0.78 4.63
N THR A 129 6.64 -0.78 3.70
CA THR A 129 7.82 0.08 3.80
C THR A 129 7.43 1.55 3.81
N PHE A 130 6.47 1.94 2.97
CA PHE A 130 5.95 3.31 2.97
C PHE A 130 5.23 3.65 4.28
N LEU A 131 4.39 2.76 4.80
CA LEU A 131 3.73 2.96 6.10
C LEU A 131 4.74 3.15 7.24
N ALA A 132 5.84 2.40 7.21
CA ALA A 132 6.90 2.50 8.21
C ALA A 132 7.70 3.82 8.16
N THR A 133 7.49 4.67 7.13
CA THR A 133 8.10 6.02 7.09
C THR A 133 7.37 7.05 7.96
N GLY A 134 6.24 6.68 8.55
CA GLY A 134 5.53 7.53 9.51
C GLY A 134 6.40 7.89 10.72
N THR A 135 6.27 9.12 11.19
CA THR A 135 7.09 9.64 12.32
C THR A 135 6.48 9.36 13.69
N GLY A 136 5.22 8.89 13.74
CA GLY A 136 4.56 8.50 14.98
C GLY A 136 5.01 7.12 15.43
N GLU A 137 5.48 7.01 16.67
CA GLU A 137 5.88 5.74 17.28
C GLU A 137 5.13 5.52 18.58
N ALA A 138 4.61 4.32 18.78
CA ALA A 138 4.01 3.88 20.03
C ALA A 138 4.72 2.62 20.51
N THR A 139 5.15 2.61 21.75
CA THR A 139 5.85 1.47 22.36
C THR A 139 5.06 0.94 23.55
N GLY A 140 5.07 -0.37 23.73
CA GLY A 140 4.42 -1.04 24.88
C GLY A 140 5.19 -2.29 25.28
N ALA A 141 5.15 -2.63 26.55
CA ALA A 141 5.79 -3.85 27.08
C ALA A 141 5.12 -5.14 26.56
N THR A 142 3.86 -5.06 26.14
CA THR A 142 3.09 -6.15 25.55
C THR A 142 2.44 -5.70 24.26
N PHE A 143 2.05 -6.64 23.42
CA PHE A 143 1.33 -6.36 22.17
C PHE A 143 0.06 -5.52 22.42
N GLN A 144 -0.73 -5.87 23.43
CA GLN A 144 -1.93 -5.12 23.81
C GLN A 144 -1.62 -3.69 24.28
N ALA A 145 -0.55 -3.52 25.06
CA ALA A 145 -0.12 -2.21 25.51
C ALA A 145 0.34 -1.32 24.35
N ALA A 146 1.06 -1.87 23.38
CA ALA A 146 1.49 -1.15 22.19
C ALA A 146 0.29 -0.69 21.33
N LEU A 147 -0.73 -1.54 21.15
CA LEU A 147 -1.97 -1.16 20.45
C LEU A 147 -2.73 -0.04 21.17
N ALA A 148 -2.87 -0.15 22.50
CA ALA A 148 -3.55 0.86 23.30
C ALA A 148 -2.83 2.23 23.23
N GLN A 149 -1.50 2.22 23.29
CA GLN A 149 -0.69 3.43 23.15
C GLN A 149 -0.81 4.03 21.75
N ALA A 150 -0.79 3.22 20.70
CA ALA A 150 -0.98 3.67 19.34
C ALA A 150 -2.34 4.34 19.14
N TRP A 151 -3.40 3.75 19.69
CA TRP A 151 -4.74 4.33 19.66
C TRP A 151 -4.80 5.66 20.42
N GLY A 152 -4.26 5.71 21.63
CA GLY A 152 -4.23 6.94 22.43
C GLY A 152 -3.47 8.09 21.73
N GLN A 153 -2.35 7.79 21.09
CA GLN A 153 -1.60 8.78 20.31
C GLN A 153 -2.38 9.30 19.10
N LEU A 154 -3.15 8.45 18.42
CA LEU A 154 -4.02 8.88 17.32
C LEU A 154 -5.10 9.84 17.82
N GLN A 155 -5.72 9.56 18.96
CA GLN A 155 -6.72 10.45 19.58
C GLN A 155 -6.13 11.83 19.88
N VAL A 156 -4.94 11.87 20.49
CA VAL A 156 -4.24 13.12 20.80
C VAL A 156 -3.84 13.88 19.52
N LEU A 157 -3.41 13.15 18.49
CA LEU A 157 -2.96 13.77 17.23
C LEU A 157 -4.10 14.43 16.44
N PHE A 158 -5.26 13.79 16.41
CA PHE A 158 -6.39 14.25 15.62
C PHE A 158 -7.41 15.06 16.43
N GLU A 159 -7.32 15.06 17.76
CA GLU A 159 -8.27 15.76 18.66
C GLU A 159 -9.74 15.44 18.34
N ASP A 160 -10.01 14.23 17.87
CA ASP A 160 -11.34 13.80 17.40
C ASP A 160 -11.71 12.44 18.05
N ASP A 161 -12.90 12.37 18.62
CA ASP A 161 -13.43 11.17 19.28
C ASP A 161 -13.95 10.11 18.30
N SER A 162 -14.07 10.45 17.00
CA SER A 162 -14.66 9.59 15.97
C SER A 162 -13.64 8.96 15.01
N ILE A 163 -12.40 8.78 15.45
CA ILE A 163 -11.33 8.23 14.60
C ILE A 163 -11.54 6.73 14.36
N GLU A 164 -11.66 6.36 13.09
CA GLU A 164 -11.55 4.97 12.65
C GLU A 164 -10.09 4.66 12.32
N ALA A 165 -9.49 3.71 13.04
CA ALA A 165 -8.13 3.28 12.81
C ALA A 165 -8.09 1.82 12.32
N ILE A 166 -7.20 1.55 11.36
CA ILE A 166 -6.94 0.21 10.87
C ILE A 166 -5.51 -0.18 11.22
N TYR A 167 -5.38 -1.29 11.93
CA TYR A 167 -4.10 -1.81 12.38
C TYR A 167 -3.63 -2.93 11.47
N PHE A 168 -2.45 -2.76 10.89
CA PHE A 168 -1.75 -3.83 10.19
C PHE A 168 -0.78 -4.50 11.15
N MET A 169 -0.96 -5.78 11.37
CA MET A 169 -0.21 -6.53 12.36
C MET A 169 0.53 -7.70 11.71
N ASN A 170 1.70 -8.02 12.24
CA ASN A 170 2.41 -9.22 11.82
C ASN A 170 1.66 -10.47 12.37
N PRO A 171 1.30 -11.44 11.52
CA PRO A 171 0.60 -12.63 11.95
C PRO A 171 1.33 -13.44 13.03
N LEU A 172 2.66 -13.40 13.08
CA LEU A 172 3.44 -14.11 14.08
C LEU A 172 3.28 -13.49 15.47
N ASP A 173 3.32 -12.15 15.56
CA ASP A 173 3.13 -11.43 16.83
C ASP A 173 1.71 -11.62 17.37
N VAL A 174 0.72 -11.67 16.45
CA VAL A 174 -0.68 -11.98 16.81
C VAL A 174 -0.81 -13.42 17.29
N ALA A 175 -0.13 -14.38 16.65
CA ALA A 175 -0.15 -15.78 17.07
C ALA A 175 0.46 -15.96 18.47
N ASP A 176 1.58 -15.32 18.75
CA ASP A 176 2.23 -15.34 20.07
C ASP A 176 1.32 -14.71 21.14
N TYR A 177 0.64 -13.62 20.81
CA TYR A 177 -0.34 -13.02 21.71
C TYR A 177 -1.51 -13.96 21.98
N LEU A 178 -2.09 -14.58 20.95
CA LEU A 178 -3.20 -15.51 21.10
C LEU A 178 -2.82 -16.78 21.87
N ALA A 179 -1.58 -17.23 21.76
CA ALA A 179 -1.07 -18.39 22.52
C ALA A 179 -1.04 -18.13 24.04
N THR A 180 -0.87 -16.87 24.45
CA THR A 180 -0.79 -16.46 25.85
C THR A 180 -2.06 -15.84 26.40
N ALA A 181 -2.96 -15.38 25.52
CA ALA A 181 -4.22 -14.75 25.91
C ALA A 181 -5.26 -15.79 26.33
N GLN A 182 -5.90 -15.58 27.47
CA GLN A 182 -7.17 -16.23 27.78
C GLN A 182 -8.23 -15.60 26.88
N ILE A 183 -8.73 -16.35 25.90
CA ILE A 183 -9.69 -15.85 24.91
C ILE A 183 -11.04 -15.66 25.59
N THR A 184 -11.26 -14.52 26.19
CA THR A 184 -12.57 -13.96 26.47
C THR A 184 -12.85 -12.89 25.43
N THR A 185 -13.94 -13.00 24.71
CA THR A 185 -14.38 -11.97 23.75
C THR A 185 -14.56 -10.66 24.49
N GLN A 186 -13.60 -9.76 24.38
CA GLN A 186 -13.70 -8.44 24.98
C GLN A 186 -13.88 -7.41 23.87
N THR A 187 -14.92 -6.60 24.01
CA THR A 187 -15.11 -5.42 23.18
C THR A 187 -14.61 -4.22 23.98
N ALA A 188 -13.46 -3.67 23.62
CA ALA A 188 -12.95 -2.45 24.21
C ALA A 188 -12.71 -1.42 23.09
N PHE A 189 -13.12 -0.20 23.31
CA PHE A 189 -12.92 0.93 22.38
C PHE A 189 -13.48 0.71 20.96
N GLY A 190 -14.56 -0.05 20.83
CA GLY A 190 -15.16 -0.37 19.52
C GLY A 190 -14.40 -1.43 18.70
N MET A 191 -13.36 -2.03 19.26
CA MET A 191 -12.63 -3.16 18.66
C MET A 191 -13.13 -4.47 19.25
N THR A 192 -13.42 -5.45 18.38
CA THR A 192 -13.75 -6.84 18.78
C THR A 192 -12.50 -7.68 18.56
N TYR A 193 -12.02 -8.36 19.60
CA TYR A 193 -10.85 -9.24 19.57
C TYR A 193 -11.28 -10.70 19.46
#